data_6aca4dfe57b9bd16ec56e51cd24990c6
#
_entry.id   6aca4dfe57b9bd16ec56e51cd24990c6
#
_cell.length_a   1.000
_cell.length_b   1.000
_cell.length_c   1.000
_cell.angle_alpha   90.00
_cell.angle_beta   90.00
_cell.angle_gamma   90.00
#
_symmetry.space_group_name_H-M   'P 1'
#
loop_
_entity.id
_entity.type
_entity.pdbx_description
1 polymer ?
#
loop_
_entity_poly.entity_id
_entity_poly.type
_entity_poly.pdbx_seq_one_letter_code
_entity_poly.pdbx_strand_id
1 'polypeptide(L)'
;MPKDKIGDVKVMNNEYDNEKFFEEYAKMSRSKEGLKAAGEWHQLKPLFPSLEGKSVLDLGCGYGWHCKFAEEQGATKILGIDLSKKMIEEAQKRNSGNQIEYRISGLEEYDYPENEWDCVISNLALHYIEDIVEIFQKVYRTLKPGGIFLFNIEHPVFTAGVGQDWIYTDDGKPQYWAIDNYFITGERNTHFLGCDVVKQHHTLTQIIMGLLNNGFELKVVEEADFLEEFDPRYNEEGVSELDEQFERLPDGHEAKRSYYLGFRQAQSEARPNIVISLLKTCWRN
;
A
#
# COMPACT_ATOMS: atom_id res chain seq x y z
N MET A 1 4.16 -25.09 -42.75
CA MET A 1 3.32 -23.98 -42.21
C MET A 1 3.50 -23.97 -40.70
N PRO A 2 4.13 -22.99 -40.09
CA PRO A 2 4.21 -22.88 -38.64
C PRO A 2 2.84 -22.42 -38.12
N LYS A 3 2.34 -23.12 -37.10
CA LYS A 3 1.15 -22.75 -36.34
C LYS A 3 1.53 -21.52 -35.49
N ASP A 4 0.86 -20.40 -35.74
CA ASP A 4 0.92 -19.22 -34.90
C ASP A 4 0.52 -19.60 -33.48
N LYS A 5 1.45 -19.47 -32.55
CA LYS A 5 1.16 -19.45 -31.11
C LYS A 5 0.48 -18.12 -30.82
N ILE A 6 -0.85 -18.14 -30.75
CA ILE A 6 -1.60 -17.10 -30.06
C ILE A 6 -1.12 -17.16 -28.63
N GLY A 7 -0.44 -16.10 -28.20
CA GLY A 7 0.01 -15.99 -26.81
C GLY A 7 -1.21 -16.06 -25.89
N ASP A 8 -1.16 -16.98 -24.92
CA ASP A 8 -2.13 -17.00 -23.83
C ASP A 8 -2.10 -15.60 -23.15
N VAL A 9 -3.13 -14.82 -23.34
CA VAL A 9 -3.39 -13.64 -22.54
C VAL A 9 -3.59 -14.16 -21.12
N LYS A 10 -2.61 -13.94 -20.24
CA LYS A 10 -2.72 -14.24 -18.81
C LYS A 10 -3.90 -13.40 -18.31
N VAL A 11 -5.09 -13.99 -18.23
CA VAL A 11 -6.23 -13.37 -17.57
C VAL A 11 -5.79 -13.21 -16.11
N MET A 12 -5.43 -12.01 -15.72
CA MET A 12 -5.14 -11.72 -14.33
C MET A 12 -6.44 -11.97 -13.56
N ASN A 13 -6.44 -12.99 -12.71
CA ASN A 13 -7.53 -13.24 -11.79
C ASN A 13 -7.63 -12.01 -10.89
N ASN A 14 -8.67 -11.22 -11.08
CA ASN A 14 -8.92 -10.05 -10.25
C ASN A 14 -9.87 -10.47 -9.12
N GLU A 15 -9.28 -10.78 -7.97
CA GLU A 15 -10.07 -11.20 -6.79
C GLU A 15 -11.05 -10.13 -6.33
N TYR A 16 -10.79 -8.86 -6.61
CA TYR A 16 -11.69 -7.75 -6.30
C TYR A 16 -12.99 -7.75 -7.13
N ASP A 17 -13.06 -8.52 -8.23
CA ASP A 17 -14.30 -8.76 -8.98
C ASP A 17 -15.02 -10.06 -8.51
N ASN A 18 -14.41 -10.86 -7.65
CA ASN A 18 -15.05 -11.99 -6.99
C ASN A 18 -16.15 -11.48 -6.05
N GLU A 19 -17.35 -12.03 -6.15
CA GLU A 19 -18.52 -11.53 -5.41
C GLU A 19 -18.34 -11.64 -3.90
N LYS A 20 -17.89 -12.80 -3.41
CA LYS A 20 -17.63 -13.03 -1.99
C LYS A 20 -16.56 -12.08 -1.44
N PHE A 21 -15.44 -11.94 -2.15
CA PHE A 21 -14.37 -11.06 -1.75
C PHE A 21 -14.85 -9.61 -1.69
N PHE A 22 -15.57 -9.17 -2.71
CA PHE A 22 -16.08 -7.81 -2.79
C PHE A 22 -17.08 -7.49 -1.68
N GLU A 23 -17.97 -8.44 -1.33
CA GLU A 23 -18.92 -8.28 -0.20
C GLU A 23 -18.19 -8.17 1.15
N GLU A 24 -17.14 -9.00 1.38
CA GLU A 24 -16.35 -8.91 2.60
C GLU A 24 -15.52 -7.63 2.65
N TYR A 25 -14.92 -7.23 1.52
CA TYR A 25 -14.22 -5.96 1.41
C TYR A 25 -15.13 -4.75 1.71
N ALA A 26 -16.36 -4.78 1.24
CA ALA A 26 -17.35 -3.73 1.53
C ALA A 26 -17.70 -3.58 3.01
N LYS A 27 -17.45 -4.60 3.85
CA LYS A 27 -17.70 -4.56 5.30
C LYS A 27 -16.58 -3.88 6.08
N MET A 28 -15.40 -3.76 5.52
CA MET A 28 -14.24 -3.12 6.17
C MET A 28 -14.54 -1.66 6.53
N SER A 29 -13.99 -1.18 7.64
CA SER A 29 -14.17 0.19 8.11
C SER A 29 -13.74 1.22 7.07
N ARG A 30 -12.57 1.01 6.44
CA ARG A 30 -12.08 1.87 5.35
C ARG A 30 -13.00 1.93 4.13
N SER A 31 -13.70 0.82 3.82
CA SER A 31 -14.65 0.77 2.72
C SER A 31 -15.94 1.55 3.02
N LYS A 32 -16.34 1.62 4.29
CA LYS A 32 -17.57 2.30 4.74
C LYS A 32 -17.33 3.79 5.03
N GLU A 33 -16.24 4.09 5.75
CA GLU A 33 -15.98 5.39 6.35
C GLU A 33 -14.85 6.15 5.63
N GLY A 34 -14.22 5.51 4.65
CA GLY A 34 -13.17 6.10 3.82
C GLY A 34 -11.88 6.33 4.56
N LEU A 35 -11.21 7.43 4.22
CA LEU A 35 -9.87 7.74 4.72
C LEU A 35 -9.80 7.90 6.24
N LYS A 36 -10.88 8.30 6.88
CA LYS A 36 -10.91 8.48 8.34
C LYS A 36 -10.74 7.16 9.10
N ALA A 37 -11.15 6.05 8.49
CA ALA A 37 -11.01 4.72 9.06
C ALA A 37 -9.83 3.93 8.45
N ALA A 38 -8.99 4.56 7.64
CA ALA A 38 -7.76 3.98 7.13
C ALA A 38 -6.64 4.25 8.14
N GLY A 39 -6.13 3.18 8.77
CA GLY A 39 -5.16 3.29 9.87
C GLY A 39 -3.88 4.06 9.50
N GLU A 40 -3.45 3.96 8.24
CA GLU A 40 -2.29 4.68 7.71
C GLU A 40 -2.55 6.16 7.37
N TRP A 41 -3.80 6.61 7.39
CA TRP A 41 -4.16 7.95 6.89
C TRP A 41 -3.51 9.10 7.66
N HIS A 42 -3.33 8.96 8.96
CA HIS A 42 -2.69 9.97 9.78
C HIS A 42 -1.24 10.24 9.38
N GLN A 43 -0.52 9.21 8.89
CA GLN A 43 0.86 9.31 8.40
C GLN A 43 0.89 9.72 6.93
N LEU A 44 0.00 9.17 6.10
CA LEU A 44 -0.04 9.44 4.67
C LEU A 44 -0.47 10.88 4.35
N LYS A 45 -1.49 11.38 5.04
CA LYS A 45 -2.09 12.70 4.78
C LYS A 45 -1.10 13.86 4.84
N PRO A 46 -0.21 13.98 5.86
CA PRO A 46 0.76 15.08 5.94
C PRO A 46 1.81 15.09 4.83
N LEU A 47 2.00 13.97 4.13
CA LEU A 47 2.99 13.80 3.08
C LEU A 47 2.50 14.24 1.69
N PHE A 48 1.19 14.52 1.56
CA PHE A 48 0.67 15.07 0.32
C PHE A 48 1.24 16.47 0.07
N PRO A 49 1.69 16.76 -1.17
CA PRO A 49 2.00 18.12 -1.56
C PRO A 49 0.71 18.96 -1.61
N SER A 50 0.85 20.29 -1.76
CA SER A 50 -0.32 21.12 -2.13
C SER A 50 -0.88 20.63 -3.47
N LEU A 51 -2.15 20.27 -3.49
CA LEU A 51 -2.86 19.77 -4.67
C LEU A 51 -3.65 20.86 -5.41
N GLU A 52 -3.68 22.08 -4.90
CA GLU A 52 -4.36 23.21 -5.53
C GLU A 52 -3.88 23.43 -6.96
N GLY A 53 -4.80 23.36 -7.92
CA GLY A 53 -4.53 23.50 -9.34
C GLY A 53 -3.73 22.35 -9.98
N LYS A 54 -3.51 21.24 -9.28
CA LYS A 54 -2.65 20.12 -9.72
C LYS A 54 -3.41 19.04 -10.48
N SER A 55 -2.64 18.26 -11.26
CA SER A 55 -3.09 17.02 -11.88
C SER A 55 -2.65 15.81 -11.05
N VAL A 56 -3.56 14.89 -10.77
CA VAL A 56 -3.36 13.74 -9.88
C VAL A 56 -3.74 12.44 -10.57
N LEU A 57 -2.87 11.43 -10.49
CA LEU A 57 -3.14 10.05 -10.91
C LEU A 57 -3.15 9.15 -9.68
N ASP A 58 -4.23 8.39 -9.49
CA ASP A 58 -4.37 7.41 -8.40
C ASP A 58 -4.32 5.98 -8.97
N LEU A 59 -3.24 5.27 -8.66
CA LEU A 59 -2.93 3.93 -9.16
C LEU A 59 -3.48 2.86 -8.20
N GLY A 60 -4.50 2.11 -8.64
CA GLY A 60 -5.24 1.19 -7.78
C GLY A 60 -6.19 1.94 -6.86
N CYS A 61 -7.02 2.82 -7.43
CA CYS A 61 -7.81 3.80 -6.69
C CYS A 61 -8.94 3.17 -5.83
N GLY A 62 -9.28 1.90 -6.03
CA GLY A 62 -10.36 1.22 -5.32
C GLY A 62 -11.66 2.00 -5.39
N TYR A 63 -12.24 2.35 -4.23
CA TYR A 63 -13.47 3.16 -4.14
C TYR A 63 -13.26 4.67 -4.38
N GLY A 64 -12.05 5.12 -4.77
CA GLY A 64 -11.78 6.50 -5.18
C GLY A 64 -11.66 7.51 -4.03
N TRP A 65 -11.40 7.05 -2.80
CA TRP A 65 -11.31 7.95 -1.65
C TRP A 65 -10.18 8.99 -1.76
N HIS A 66 -9.02 8.60 -2.32
CA HIS A 66 -7.92 9.53 -2.55
C HIS A 66 -8.22 10.49 -3.71
N CYS A 67 -8.91 10.02 -4.74
CA CYS A 67 -9.39 10.90 -5.82
C CYS A 67 -10.32 11.98 -5.27
N LYS A 68 -11.27 11.61 -4.39
CA LYS A 68 -12.17 12.57 -3.75
C LYS A 68 -11.43 13.55 -2.87
N PHE A 69 -10.49 13.05 -2.05
CA PHE A 69 -9.62 13.91 -1.26
C PHE A 69 -8.84 14.90 -2.13
N ALA A 70 -8.28 14.44 -3.25
CA ALA A 70 -7.53 15.33 -4.17
C ALA A 70 -8.42 16.44 -4.73
N GLU A 71 -9.67 16.14 -5.13
CA GLU A 71 -10.64 17.15 -5.56
C GLU A 71 -10.94 18.15 -4.44
N GLU A 72 -11.17 17.71 -3.22
CA GLU A 72 -11.41 18.53 -2.04
C GLU A 72 -10.21 19.43 -1.67
N GLN A 73 -8.98 19.02 -2.05
CA GLN A 73 -7.76 19.81 -1.91
C GLN A 73 -7.46 20.71 -3.13
N GLY A 74 -8.41 20.87 -4.06
CA GLY A 74 -8.30 21.79 -5.18
C GLY A 74 -7.61 21.26 -6.42
N ALA A 75 -7.39 19.96 -6.54
CA ALA A 75 -6.88 19.37 -7.78
C ALA A 75 -7.87 19.58 -8.93
N THR A 76 -7.36 19.92 -10.12
CA THR A 76 -8.17 20.32 -11.27
C THR A 76 -8.28 19.23 -12.36
N LYS A 77 -7.47 18.18 -12.24
CA LYS A 77 -7.51 17.01 -13.12
C LYS A 77 -7.15 15.78 -12.28
N ILE A 78 -8.05 14.84 -12.17
CA ILE A 78 -7.85 13.62 -11.38
C ILE A 78 -8.26 12.42 -12.21
N LEU A 79 -7.36 11.43 -12.29
CA LEU A 79 -7.64 10.14 -12.88
C LEU A 79 -7.39 9.05 -11.85
N GLY A 80 -8.43 8.30 -11.52
CA GLY A 80 -8.32 7.05 -10.77
C GLY A 80 -8.37 5.85 -11.71
N ILE A 81 -7.39 4.96 -11.61
CA ILE A 81 -7.42 3.69 -12.33
C ILE A 81 -7.44 2.51 -11.36
N ASP A 82 -8.19 1.49 -11.72
CA ASP A 82 -8.25 0.22 -11.00
C ASP A 82 -8.55 -0.91 -11.98
N LEU A 83 -7.99 -2.09 -11.75
CA LEU A 83 -8.24 -3.26 -12.58
C LEU A 83 -9.67 -3.78 -12.40
N SER A 84 -10.24 -3.61 -11.21
CA SER A 84 -11.58 -4.11 -10.86
C SER A 84 -12.68 -3.19 -11.38
N LYS A 85 -13.54 -3.77 -12.20
CA LYS A 85 -14.77 -3.11 -12.65
C LYS A 85 -15.68 -2.75 -11.47
N LYS A 86 -15.83 -3.65 -10.48
CA LYS A 86 -16.67 -3.41 -9.30
C LYS A 86 -16.14 -2.25 -8.45
N MET A 87 -14.81 -2.13 -8.30
CA MET A 87 -14.20 -1.01 -7.61
C MET A 87 -14.48 0.31 -8.31
N ILE A 88 -14.32 0.37 -9.62
CA ILE A 88 -14.61 1.57 -10.41
C ILE A 88 -16.10 1.95 -10.36
N GLU A 89 -17.02 0.99 -10.42
CA GLU A 89 -18.46 1.26 -10.28
C GLU A 89 -18.79 1.86 -8.90
N GLU A 90 -18.19 1.35 -7.81
CA GLU A 90 -18.37 1.94 -6.47
C GLU A 90 -17.68 3.30 -6.34
N ALA A 91 -16.51 3.50 -6.94
CA ALA A 91 -15.84 4.81 -6.98
C ALA A 91 -16.73 5.87 -7.64
N GLN A 92 -17.28 5.56 -8.81
CA GLN A 92 -18.19 6.45 -9.52
C GLN A 92 -19.47 6.75 -8.72
N LYS A 93 -19.97 5.78 -7.99
CA LYS A 93 -21.18 5.94 -7.18
C LYS A 93 -20.96 6.77 -5.91
N ARG A 94 -19.84 6.56 -5.21
CA ARG A 94 -19.56 7.15 -3.89
C ARG A 94 -18.75 8.43 -3.97
N ASN A 95 -17.78 8.48 -4.85
CA ASN A 95 -16.74 9.50 -4.88
C ASN A 95 -16.62 10.18 -6.26
N SER A 96 -17.74 10.32 -6.98
CA SER A 96 -17.78 11.12 -8.21
C SER A 96 -17.48 12.58 -7.93
N GLY A 97 -16.93 13.25 -8.93
CA GLY A 97 -16.63 14.68 -8.90
C GLY A 97 -16.48 15.26 -10.30
N ASN A 98 -16.52 16.58 -10.39
CA ASN A 98 -16.41 17.27 -11.69
C ASN A 98 -15.00 17.18 -12.30
N GLN A 99 -13.98 16.99 -11.43
CA GLN A 99 -12.57 16.93 -11.81
C GLN A 99 -12.04 15.49 -11.85
N ILE A 100 -12.89 14.50 -11.55
CA ILE A 100 -12.50 13.10 -11.38
C ILE A 100 -12.99 12.26 -12.56
N GLU A 101 -12.03 11.61 -13.25
CA GLU A 101 -12.27 10.52 -14.18
C GLU A 101 -11.89 9.19 -13.54
N TYR A 102 -12.68 8.15 -13.74
CA TYR A 102 -12.35 6.79 -13.34
C TYR A 102 -12.25 5.89 -14.56
N ARG A 103 -11.21 5.04 -14.60
CA ARG A 103 -10.94 4.13 -15.71
C ARG A 103 -10.61 2.74 -15.24
N ILE A 104 -11.21 1.72 -15.85
CA ILE A 104 -10.82 0.32 -15.67
C ILE A 104 -9.51 0.11 -16.43
N SER A 105 -8.42 -0.14 -15.72
CA SER A 105 -7.10 -0.40 -16.28
C SER A 105 -6.20 -1.03 -15.23
N GLY A 106 -5.43 -2.05 -15.61
CA GLY A 106 -4.30 -2.51 -14.83
C GLY A 106 -3.19 -1.45 -14.77
N LEU A 107 -2.36 -1.51 -13.74
CA LEU A 107 -1.23 -0.61 -13.59
C LEU A 107 -0.18 -0.84 -14.69
N GLU A 108 0.02 -2.09 -15.09
CA GLU A 108 0.95 -2.46 -16.15
C GLU A 108 0.46 -2.04 -17.54
N GLU A 109 -0.86 -1.95 -17.73
CA GLU A 109 -1.50 -1.67 -19.02
C GLU A 109 -1.70 -0.19 -19.29
N TYR A 110 -1.71 0.66 -18.26
CA TYR A 110 -1.84 2.10 -18.41
C TYR A 110 -0.66 2.66 -19.21
N ASP A 111 -0.90 3.59 -20.12
CA ASP A 111 0.10 4.08 -21.08
C ASP A 111 1.10 5.09 -20.51
N TYR A 112 0.83 5.67 -19.34
CA TYR A 112 1.69 6.62 -18.65
C TYR A 112 2.22 7.75 -19.55
N PRO A 113 1.37 8.68 -20.01
CA PRO A 113 1.79 9.79 -20.87
C PRO A 113 2.92 10.61 -20.23
N GLU A 114 3.89 11.04 -21.02
CA GLU A 114 5.06 11.75 -20.50
C GLU A 114 4.72 13.12 -19.91
N ASN A 115 5.26 13.41 -18.71
CA ASN A 115 5.14 14.71 -18.03
C ASN A 115 3.69 15.20 -17.89
N GLU A 116 2.78 14.30 -17.58
CA GLU A 116 1.33 14.58 -17.50
C GLU A 116 0.88 14.96 -16.09
N TRP A 117 1.45 14.34 -15.06
CA TRP A 117 0.95 14.40 -13.71
C TRP A 117 1.85 15.18 -12.76
N ASP A 118 1.25 16.02 -11.92
CA ASP A 118 1.95 16.72 -10.83
C ASP A 118 2.14 15.81 -9.62
N CYS A 119 1.18 14.91 -9.38
CA CYS A 119 1.23 13.95 -8.29
C CYS A 119 0.72 12.59 -8.77
N VAL A 120 1.43 11.53 -8.42
CA VAL A 120 0.97 10.14 -8.57
C VAL A 120 0.84 9.55 -7.18
N ILE A 121 -0.27 8.89 -6.93
CA ILE A 121 -0.59 8.23 -5.66
C ILE A 121 -0.77 6.74 -5.92
N SER A 122 -0.40 5.90 -4.97
CA SER A 122 -0.81 4.50 -4.93
C SER A 122 -0.93 4.05 -3.48
N ASN A 123 -2.11 3.60 -3.07
CA ASN A 123 -2.33 3.13 -1.70
C ASN A 123 -2.73 1.67 -1.67
N LEU A 124 -1.85 0.82 -1.12
CA LEU A 124 -2.06 -0.62 -0.95
C LEU A 124 -2.41 -1.37 -2.26
N ALA A 125 -1.77 -0.99 -3.39
CA ALA A 125 -1.93 -1.64 -4.68
C ALA A 125 -0.62 -2.25 -5.24
N LEU A 126 0.54 -1.66 -4.95
CA LEU A 126 1.80 -2.05 -5.59
C LEU A 126 2.31 -3.44 -5.20
N HIS A 127 1.84 -4.00 -4.10
CA HIS A 127 2.20 -5.38 -3.69
C HIS A 127 1.46 -6.47 -4.49
N TYR A 128 0.66 -6.10 -5.49
CA TYR A 128 0.10 -7.03 -6.47
C TYR A 128 0.93 -7.09 -7.76
N ILE A 129 1.92 -6.22 -7.93
CA ILE A 129 2.68 -6.04 -9.16
C ILE A 129 3.94 -6.91 -9.16
N GLU A 130 4.11 -7.74 -10.21
CA GLU A 130 5.27 -8.62 -10.36
C GLU A 130 6.56 -7.83 -10.64
N ASP A 131 6.55 -6.92 -11.61
CA ASP A 131 7.67 -6.01 -11.89
C ASP A 131 7.39 -4.61 -11.38
N ILE A 132 7.58 -4.41 -10.07
CA ILE A 132 7.39 -3.11 -9.43
C ILE A 132 8.37 -2.05 -9.96
N VAL A 133 9.56 -2.46 -10.43
CA VAL A 133 10.59 -1.55 -10.96
C VAL A 133 10.15 -0.96 -12.30
N GLU A 134 9.47 -1.74 -13.14
CA GLU A 134 8.87 -1.24 -14.38
C GLU A 134 7.80 -0.18 -14.07
N ILE A 135 6.96 -0.39 -13.06
CA ILE A 135 5.98 0.63 -12.64
C ILE A 135 6.69 1.89 -12.16
N PHE A 136 7.76 1.80 -11.38
CA PHE A 136 8.53 2.97 -10.95
C PHE A 136 9.08 3.76 -12.14
N GLN A 137 9.58 3.09 -13.17
CA GLN A 137 10.04 3.72 -14.40
C GLN A 137 8.90 4.45 -15.12
N LYS A 138 7.73 3.80 -15.25
CA LYS A 138 6.53 4.38 -15.87
C LYS A 138 6.04 5.60 -15.10
N VAL A 139 6.00 5.52 -13.76
CA VAL A 139 5.63 6.65 -12.90
C VAL A 139 6.62 7.80 -13.02
N TYR A 140 7.93 7.52 -13.03
CA TYR A 140 8.92 8.57 -13.23
C TYR A 140 8.73 9.29 -14.57
N ARG A 141 8.47 8.56 -15.64
CA ARG A 141 8.22 9.13 -16.97
C ARG A 141 6.99 10.04 -16.99
N THR A 142 5.90 9.60 -16.39
CA THR A 142 4.62 10.32 -16.46
C THR A 142 4.53 11.53 -15.53
N LEU A 143 5.33 11.56 -14.46
CA LEU A 143 5.42 12.73 -13.59
C LEU A 143 6.05 13.91 -14.33
N LYS A 144 5.54 15.11 -14.09
CA LYS A 144 6.18 16.36 -14.47
C LYS A 144 7.49 16.55 -13.69
N PRO A 145 8.45 17.34 -14.21
CA PRO A 145 9.61 17.75 -13.42
C PRO A 145 9.17 18.40 -12.09
N GLY A 146 9.69 17.90 -10.98
CA GLY A 146 9.28 18.31 -9.63
C GLY A 146 7.96 17.70 -9.14
N GLY A 147 7.40 16.76 -9.89
CA GLY A 147 6.22 16.00 -9.47
C GLY A 147 6.55 15.00 -8.35
N ILE A 148 5.55 14.67 -7.59
CA ILE A 148 5.64 13.79 -6.41
C ILE A 148 5.03 12.42 -6.71
N PHE A 149 5.73 11.35 -6.32
CA PHE A 149 5.17 10.02 -6.19
C PHE A 149 5.01 9.70 -4.70
N LEU A 150 3.79 9.50 -4.27
CA LEU A 150 3.44 9.15 -2.89
C LEU A 150 2.73 7.80 -2.89
N PHE A 151 3.30 6.81 -2.20
CA PHE A 151 2.64 5.53 -2.12
C PHE A 151 2.79 4.87 -0.75
N ASN A 152 1.86 3.97 -0.50
CA ASN A 152 1.82 3.09 0.65
C ASN A 152 1.72 1.65 0.16
N ILE A 153 2.58 0.78 0.66
CA ILE A 153 2.66 -0.63 0.25
C ILE A 153 2.73 -1.52 1.49
N GLU A 154 2.22 -2.75 1.43
CA GLU A 154 2.44 -3.71 2.50
C GLU A 154 3.94 -3.88 2.76
N HIS A 155 4.32 -3.83 4.04
CA HIS A 155 5.73 -3.89 4.43
C HIS A 155 6.37 -5.21 4.01
N PRO A 156 7.61 -5.21 3.49
CA PRO A 156 8.31 -6.43 3.10
C PRO A 156 8.43 -7.50 4.19
N VAL A 157 8.51 -7.09 5.44
CA VAL A 157 8.48 -8.01 6.59
C VAL A 157 7.17 -8.79 6.65
N PHE A 158 6.05 -8.14 6.32
CA PHE A 158 4.74 -8.77 6.29
C PHE A 158 4.58 -9.70 5.08
N THR A 159 5.01 -9.26 3.90
CA THR A 159 4.84 -10.03 2.66
C THR A 159 5.86 -11.16 2.49
N ALA A 160 6.95 -11.22 3.28
CA ALA A 160 8.01 -12.22 3.16
C ALA A 160 7.50 -13.64 3.43
N GLY A 161 6.76 -13.82 4.52
CA GLY A 161 6.32 -15.12 4.99
C GLY A 161 5.36 -15.82 4.03
N VAL A 162 5.61 -17.09 3.76
CA VAL A 162 4.73 -17.92 2.92
C VAL A 162 3.38 -18.15 3.60
N GLY A 163 3.40 -18.40 4.92
CA GLY A 163 2.18 -18.62 5.70
C GLY A 163 1.43 -17.34 6.03
N GLN A 164 2.14 -16.21 6.13
CA GLN A 164 1.61 -14.90 6.53
C GLN A 164 0.65 -14.98 7.73
N ASP A 165 1.09 -15.67 8.76
CA ASP A 165 0.32 -15.88 9.99
C ASP A 165 1.19 -15.72 11.23
N TRP A 166 0.53 -15.49 12.35
CA TRP A 166 1.16 -15.44 13.67
C TRP A 166 1.55 -16.83 14.13
N ILE A 167 2.64 -16.88 14.89
CA ILE A 167 2.90 -18.02 15.76
C ILE A 167 2.19 -17.75 17.08
N TYR A 168 1.42 -18.73 17.53
CA TYR A 168 0.58 -18.64 18.71
C TYR A 168 1.17 -19.44 19.86
N THR A 169 0.90 -18.99 21.09
CA THR A 169 1.14 -19.74 22.32
C THR A 169 0.14 -20.88 22.46
N ASP A 170 0.38 -21.85 23.35
CA ASP A 170 -0.53 -22.97 23.61
C ASP A 170 -1.93 -22.53 24.07
N ASP A 171 -2.06 -21.36 24.67
CA ASP A 171 -3.33 -20.75 25.08
C ASP A 171 -3.97 -19.88 23.99
N GLY A 172 -3.42 -19.93 22.76
CA GLY A 172 -4.00 -19.29 21.57
C GLY A 172 -3.74 -17.78 21.45
N LYS A 173 -2.78 -17.23 22.18
CA LYS A 173 -2.37 -15.81 22.06
C LYS A 173 -1.32 -15.65 20.98
N PRO A 174 -1.37 -14.60 20.14
CA PRO A 174 -0.29 -14.29 19.21
C PRO A 174 1.01 -14.05 19.98
N GLN A 175 2.08 -14.72 19.58
CA GLN A 175 3.38 -14.65 20.23
C GLN A 175 4.37 -13.82 19.41
N TYR A 176 4.56 -14.17 18.15
CA TYR A 176 5.41 -13.43 17.22
C TYR A 176 4.99 -13.66 15.77
N TRP A 177 5.38 -12.72 14.92
CA TRP A 177 5.24 -12.84 13.46
C TRP A 177 6.49 -13.55 12.92
N ALA A 178 6.29 -14.67 12.25
CA ALA A 178 7.39 -15.42 11.64
C ALA A 178 7.82 -14.77 10.33
N ILE A 179 9.11 -14.49 10.19
CA ILE A 179 9.69 -14.00 8.94
C ILE A 179 10.55 -15.11 8.37
N ASP A 180 10.16 -15.61 7.22
CA ASP A 180 10.94 -16.54 6.43
C ASP A 180 11.02 -16.06 4.98
N ASN A 181 11.94 -16.64 4.20
CA ASN A 181 12.05 -16.37 2.76
C ASN A 181 12.15 -14.89 2.34
N TYR A 182 12.58 -13.98 3.23
CA TYR A 182 12.67 -12.53 2.94
C TYR A 182 13.49 -12.20 1.69
N PHE A 183 14.53 -12.96 1.39
CA PHE A 183 15.37 -12.74 0.20
C PHE A 183 14.91 -13.53 -1.02
N ILE A 184 13.85 -14.32 -0.90
CA ILE A 184 13.22 -15.04 -2.01
C ILE A 184 12.02 -14.21 -2.45
N THR A 185 12.20 -13.41 -3.48
CA THR A 185 11.16 -12.51 -4.01
C THR A 185 10.19 -13.22 -4.93
N GLY A 186 9.06 -12.58 -5.25
CA GLY A 186 8.05 -13.07 -6.16
C GLY A 186 6.75 -13.46 -5.47
N GLU A 187 6.02 -14.35 -6.09
CA GLU A 187 4.64 -14.70 -5.74
C GLU A 187 4.47 -15.25 -4.32
N ARG A 188 3.41 -14.80 -3.67
CA ARG A 188 2.89 -15.30 -2.39
C ARG A 188 1.40 -15.55 -2.49
N ASN A 189 1.02 -16.81 -2.26
CA ASN A 189 -0.39 -17.16 -2.13
C ASN A 189 -0.83 -16.92 -0.69
N THR A 190 -1.70 -15.95 -0.48
CA THR A 190 -2.16 -15.53 0.83
C THR A 190 -3.65 -15.72 0.98
N HIS A 191 -4.14 -15.82 2.20
CA HIS A 191 -5.58 -15.88 2.46
C HIS A 191 -6.05 -14.55 3.05
N PHE A 192 -6.99 -13.90 2.38
CA PHE A 192 -7.54 -12.61 2.80
C PHE A 192 -9.03 -12.50 2.51
N LEU A 193 -9.80 -12.04 3.48
CA LEU A 193 -11.27 -11.92 3.39
C LEU A 193 -11.97 -13.21 2.94
N GLY A 194 -11.43 -14.36 3.38
CA GLY A 194 -12.01 -15.68 3.06
C GLY A 194 -11.78 -16.15 1.61
N CYS A 195 -10.83 -15.54 0.92
CA CYS A 195 -10.41 -15.91 -0.44
C CYS A 195 -8.88 -16.01 -0.53
N ASP A 196 -8.41 -16.84 -1.47
CA ASP A 196 -6.99 -16.90 -1.78
C ASP A 196 -6.63 -15.73 -2.69
N VAL A 197 -5.59 -15.00 -2.31
CA VAL A 197 -5.13 -13.80 -3.00
C VAL A 197 -3.64 -13.94 -3.31
N VAL A 198 -3.29 -13.70 -4.56
CA VAL A 198 -1.89 -13.70 -5.00
C VAL A 198 -1.31 -12.31 -4.82
N LYS A 199 -0.18 -12.23 -4.10
CA LYS A 199 0.61 -11.01 -3.92
C LYS A 199 2.03 -11.23 -4.40
N GLN A 200 2.78 -10.15 -4.53
CA GLN A 200 4.18 -10.17 -4.89
C GLN A 200 5.03 -9.64 -3.72
N HIS A 201 5.97 -10.46 -3.29
CA HIS A 201 6.95 -10.05 -2.29
C HIS A 201 8.15 -9.39 -2.96
N HIS A 202 8.46 -8.19 -2.52
CA HIS A 202 9.66 -7.43 -2.87
C HIS A 202 10.44 -7.12 -1.60
N THR A 203 11.77 -7.22 -1.64
CA THR A 203 12.57 -6.76 -0.50
C THR A 203 12.55 -5.22 -0.42
N LEU A 204 12.77 -4.68 0.77
CA LEU A 204 12.91 -3.22 0.94
C LEU A 204 14.03 -2.66 0.03
N THR A 205 15.13 -3.43 -0.14
CA THR A 205 16.21 -3.06 -1.06
C THR A 205 15.72 -2.94 -2.50
N GLN A 206 14.91 -3.87 -3.00
CA GLN A 206 14.37 -3.78 -4.37
C GLN A 206 13.48 -2.56 -4.54
N ILE A 207 12.63 -2.26 -3.56
CA ILE A 207 11.77 -1.09 -3.58
C ILE A 207 12.61 0.18 -3.61
N ILE A 208 13.48 0.40 -2.63
CA ILE A 208 14.26 1.63 -2.50
C ILE A 208 15.23 1.81 -3.67
N MET A 209 16.00 0.77 -4.01
CA MET A 209 16.95 0.87 -5.11
C MET A 209 16.29 0.95 -6.48
N GLY A 210 15.10 0.31 -6.64
CA GLY A 210 14.28 0.46 -7.83
C GLY A 210 13.88 1.91 -8.07
N LEU A 211 13.49 2.63 -7.03
CA LEU A 211 13.16 4.05 -7.09
C LEU A 211 14.38 4.93 -7.38
N LEU A 212 15.45 4.77 -6.61
CA LEU A 212 16.67 5.58 -6.76
C LEU A 212 17.32 5.40 -8.14
N ASN A 213 17.38 4.15 -8.64
CA ASN A 213 17.94 3.86 -9.96
C ASN A 213 17.12 4.44 -11.12
N ASN A 214 15.82 4.70 -10.91
CA ASN A 214 14.97 5.40 -11.86
C ASN A 214 15.02 6.93 -11.74
N GLY A 215 15.87 7.48 -10.87
CA GLY A 215 16.12 8.93 -10.77
C GLY A 215 15.23 9.66 -9.79
N PHE A 216 14.47 8.96 -8.95
CA PHE A 216 13.74 9.58 -7.86
C PHE A 216 14.66 10.04 -6.75
N GLU A 217 14.32 11.14 -6.11
CA GLU A 217 14.89 11.56 -4.83
C GLU A 217 13.95 11.14 -3.70
N LEU A 218 14.44 10.34 -2.77
CA LEU A 218 13.70 9.90 -1.62
C LEU A 218 13.50 11.07 -0.64
N LYS A 219 12.27 11.39 -0.31
CA LYS A 219 11.92 12.46 0.64
C LYS A 219 11.58 11.89 2.01
N VAL A 220 10.74 10.86 2.05
CA VAL A 220 10.28 10.23 3.28
C VAL A 220 10.19 8.72 3.06
N VAL A 221 10.58 7.97 4.07
CA VAL A 221 10.23 6.57 4.28
C VAL A 221 9.72 6.47 5.70
N GLU A 222 8.49 6.03 5.86
CA GLU A 222 7.83 5.94 7.17
C GLU A 222 7.15 4.58 7.29
N GLU A 223 7.55 3.81 8.27
CA GLU A 223 6.87 2.55 8.59
C GLU A 223 5.61 2.86 9.38
N ALA A 224 4.52 2.16 9.05
CA ALA A 224 3.23 2.44 9.66
C ALA A 224 3.29 2.23 11.19
N ASP A 225 2.94 3.28 11.88
CA ASP A 225 2.71 3.28 13.32
C ASP A 225 1.20 3.25 13.57
N PHE A 226 0.75 2.30 14.37
CA PHE A 226 -0.67 2.21 14.72
C PHE A 226 -0.93 3.16 15.89
N LEU A 227 -1.91 4.05 15.70
CA LEU A 227 -2.36 4.91 16.78
C LEU A 227 -2.79 4.06 17.99
N GLU A 228 -2.49 4.53 19.18
CA GLU A 228 -2.87 3.90 20.45
C GLU A 228 -4.35 3.52 20.53
N GLU A 229 -5.22 4.30 19.90
CA GLU A 229 -6.67 4.04 19.84
C GLU A 229 -7.06 2.75 19.08
N PHE A 230 -6.16 2.24 18.22
CA PHE A 230 -6.36 0.99 17.48
C PHE A 230 -5.68 -0.21 18.15
N ASP A 231 -4.84 0.00 19.14
CA ASP A 231 -4.18 -1.07 19.87
C ASP A 231 -4.67 -1.11 21.34
N PRO A 232 -5.51 -2.08 21.72
CA PRO A 232 -6.04 -2.18 23.07
C PRO A 232 -5.00 -2.38 24.16
N ARG A 233 -3.71 -2.55 23.82
CA ARG A 233 -2.60 -2.62 24.79
C ARG A 233 -2.17 -1.24 25.29
N TYR A 234 -2.55 -0.18 24.59
CA TYR A 234 -2.23 1.22 24.94
C TYR A 234 -3.35 1.92 25.72
N ASN A 235 -4.43 1.22 26.09
CA ASN A 235 -5.35 1.79 27.06
C ASN A 235 -4.71 1.71 28.44
N GLU A 236 -5.07 2.64 29.32
CA GLU A 236 -4.41 2.98 30.61
C GLU A 236 -4.08 1.79 31.54
N GLU A 237 -4.68 0.61 31.30
CA GLU A 237 -4.40 -0.62 32.05
C GLU A 237 -3.27 -1.48 31.45
N GLY A 238 -2.88 -1.27 30.19
CA GLY A 238 -1.89 -2.10 29.46
C GLY A 238 -0.46 -1.58 29.57
N VAL A 239 -0.23 -0.34 29.94
CA VAL A 239 1.11 0.27 30.04
C VAL A 239 1.91 -0.30 31.21
N SER A 240 1.23 -0.74 32.28
CA SER A 240 1.90 -1.24 33.48
C SER A 240 2.57 -2.62 33.35
N GLU A 241 2.14 -3.47 32.39
CA GLU A 241 2.72 -4.80 32.19
C GLU A 241 3.94 -4.79 31.24
N LEU A 242 4.09 -3.76 30.41
CA LEU A 242 5.22 -3.65 29.47
C LEU A 242 6.47 -3.00 30.09
N ASP A 243 6.30 -2.16 31.09
CA ASP A 243 7.42 -1.48 31.77
C ASP A 243 8.27 -2.42 32.65
N GLU A 244 7.80 -3.62 32.99
CA GLU A 244 8.55 -4.58 33.80
C GLU A 244 9.48 -5.52 33.01
N GLN A 245 9.50 -5.46 31.69
CA GLN A 245 10.30 -6.37 30.85
C GLN A 245 11.58 -5.75 30.27
N PHE A 246 12.21 -4.82 30.95
CA PHE A 246 13.55 -4.37 30.61
C PHE A 246 14.60 -5.34 31.21
N GLU A 247 15.27 -6.12 30.38
CA GLU A 247 16.47 -6.83 30.80
C GLU A 247 17.70 -5.92 30.69
N ARG A 248 18.45 -5.81 31.79
CA ARG A 248 19.78 -5.18 31.77
C ARG A 248 20.75 -6.09 31.02
N LEU A 249 21.39 -5.54 29.99
CA LEU A 249 22.48 -6.21 29.32
C LEU A 249 23.70 -6.32 30.27
N PRO A 250 24.60 -7.31 30.06
CA PRO A 250 25.78 -7.52 30.89
C PRO A 250 26.74 -6.32 30.95
N ASP A 251 26.64 -5.38 30.02
CA ASP A 251 27.44 -4.15 29.94
C ASP A 251 26.79 -2.95 30.64
N GLY A 252 25.64 -3.15 31.29
CA GLY A 252 24.93 -2.11 32.04
C GLY A 252 24.06 -1.18 31.23
N HIS A 253 23.92 -1.38 29.92
CA HIS A 253 23.00 -0.63 29.08
C HIS A 253 21.59 -1.24 29.13
N GLU A 254 20.57 -0.39 29.20
CA GLU A 254 19.18 -0.79 29.03
C GLU A 254 18.90 -0.95 27.53
N ALA A 255 18.74 -2.18 27.06
CA ALA A 255 18.19 -2.43 25.72
C ALA A 255 16.68 -2.54 25.82
N LYS A 256 15.96 -1.71 25.08
CA LYS A 256 14.56 -2.01 24.77
C LYS A 256 14.55 -3.36 24.06
N ARG A 257 14.08 -4.40 24.76
CA ARG A 257 13.86 -5.69 24.11
C ARG A 257 12.83 -5.49 23.03
N SER A 258 13.31 -5.75 21.83
CA SER A 258 12.57 -5.95 20.60
C SER A 258 11.39 -5.01 20.45
N TYR A 259 11.46 -4.24 19.39
CA TYR A 259 10.25 -3.83 18.71
C TYR A 259 9.41 -5.08 18.45
N TYR A 260 8.60 -5.45 19.44
CA TYR A 260 7.45 -6.23 19.14
C TYR A 260 6.64 -5.35 18.21
N LEU A 261 6.69 -5.64 16.93
CA LEU A 261 5.62 -5.32 16.02
C LEU A 261 4.40 -6.04 16.61
N GLY A 262 3.80 -5.41 17.59
CA GLY A 262 2.69 -5.94 18.35
C GLY A 262 1.43 -5.87 17.52
N PHE A 263 1.41 -6.63 16.43
CA PHE A 263 0.19 -6.87 15.69
C PHE A 263 -0.70 -7.79 16.50
N ARG A 264 -1.42 -7.26 17.46
CA ARG A 264 -2.62 -7.95 17.91
C ARG A 264 -3.67 -7.80 16.81
N GLN A 265 -4.34 -8.88 16.58
CA GLN A 265 -5.55 -9.01 15.80
C GLN A 265 -6.63 -8.03 16.31
N ALA A 266 -6.43 -6.73 16.04
CA ALA A 266 -7.55 -5.83 15.87
C ALA A 266 -8.15 -6.27 14.53
N GLN A 267 -9.05 -7.26 14.62
CA GLN A 267 -9.92 -7.71 13.55
C GLN A 267 -9.44 -7.35 12.13
N SER A 268 -8.64 -8.24 11.51
CA SER A 268 -8.38 -8.38 10.08
C SER A 268 -7.96 -7.14 9.22
N GLU A 269 -8.01 -5.92 9.70
CA GLU A 269 -7.86 -4.72 8.87
C GLU A 269 -6.49 -4.04 8.96
N ALA A 270 -5.77 -4.19 10.06
CA ALA A 270 -4.48 -3.53 10.27
C ALA A 270 -3.32 -4.42 9.77
N ARG A 271 -2.70 -4.04 8.66
CA ARG A 271 -1.53 -4.70 8.10
C ARG A 271 -0.33 -3.77 8.20
N PRO A 272 0.86 -4.31 8.54
CA PRO A 272 2.06 -3.51 8.46
C PRO A 272 2.27 -3.01 7.05
N ASN A 273 2.47 -1.74 6.91
CA ASN A 273 2.74 -1.10 5.65
C ASN A 273 3.87 -0.08 5.77
N ILE A 274 4.34 0.41 4.65
CA ILE A 274 5.36 1.45 4.58
C ILE A 274 4.90 2.53 3.62
N VAL A 275 4.95 3.78 4.08
CA VAL A 275 4.64 4.96 3.28
C VAL A 275 5.93 5.55 2.72
N ILE A 276 5.97 5.82 1.43
CA ILE A 276 7.13 6.38 0.74
C ILE A 276 6.71 7.58 -0.09
N SER A 277 7.40 8.71 0.11
CA SER A 277 7.26 9.92 -0.68
C SER A 277 8.54 10.21 -1.47
N LEU A 278 8.39 10.51 -2.74
CA LEU A 278 9.51 10.71 -3.68
C LEU A 278 9.25 11.93 -4.57
N LEU A 279 10.35 12.59 -4.93
CA LEU A 279 10.37 13.70 -5.86
C LEU A 279 11.03 13.26 -7.18
N LYS A 280 10.40 13.59 -8.31
CA LYS A 280 11.08 13.54 -9.61
C LYS A 280 12.07 14.69 -9.71
N THR A 281 13.36 14.39 -9.74
CA THR A 281 14.40 15.42 -9.86
C THR A 281 14.33 16.12 -11.21
N CYS A 282 14.47 17.44 -11.20
CA CYS A 282 14.80 18.18 -12.42
C CYS A 282 16.32 18.04 -12.64
N TRP A 283 16.74 17.43 -13.73
CA TRP A 283 18.15 17.48 -14.12
C TRP A 283 18.51 18.95 -14.30
N ARG A 284 19.35 19.48 -13.40
CA ARG A 284 20.10 20.69 -13.71
C ARG A 284 21.34 20.23 -14.50
N ASN A 285 21.32 20.47 -15.83
CA ASN A 285 22.53 20.45 -16.63
C ASN A 285 23.49 21.55 -16.17
#